data_b9758c8e4453dc631478041f177545ae
#
_entry.id   b9758c8e4453dc631478041f177545ae
#
_cell.length_a   1.000
_cell.length_b   1.000
_cell.length_c   1.000
_cell.angle_alpha   90.00
_cell.angle_beta   90.00
_cell.angle_gamma   90.00
#
_symmetry.space_group_name_H-M   'P 1'
#
loop_
_entity.id
_entity.type
_entity.pdbx_description
1 polymer ?
#
loop_
_entity_poly.entity_id
_entity_poly.type
_entity_poly.pdbx_seq_one_letter_code
_entity_poly.pdbx_strand_id
1 'polypeptide(L)'
;FFKYRNIIFILFYGALFLPSPALFTEASCGPTYYWWPIMLGLITTVLGQAVRGATIGLAYIVRGGKEGKPYADGLVTEGIFRHCRNPLYVGNILMLLGVGILANSLFYVAVMVPVFLFIYQAIVLAEENFLRGKFGAGFDAYCADVNRWWPRLGGLNTTLSSMEFNWKRWILKEHTTQYIWLAGIFLLLFAPIPVWRYPALVCNDELWRDQLLAICLSSLTALYVLIRVLKKAGRFTE
;
A
#
# COMPACT_ATOMS: atom_id res chain seq x y z
N PHE A 1 1.88 -20.93 2.17
CA PHE A 1 2.21 -19.52 1.94
C PHE A 1 1.18 -18.59 2.57
N PHE A 2 -0.12 -18.68 2.26
CA PHE A 2 -1.18 -17.78 2.75
C PHE A 2 -1.21 -17.63 4.28
N LYS A 3 -0.92 -18.71 5.03
CA LYS A 3 -0.91 -18.71 6.51
C LYS A 3 0.17 -17.79 7.11
N TYR A 4 1.34 -17.70 6.46
CA TYR A 4 2.49 -16.95 6.99
C TYR A 4 2.76 -15.66 6.22
N ARG A 5 1.94 -15.33 5.22
CA ARG A 5 2.11 -14.16 4.34
C ARG A 5 2.32 -12.85 5.11
N ASN A 6 1.51 -12.62 6.13
CA ASN A 6 1.58 -11.37 6.89
C ASN A 6 2.87 -11.24 7.70
N ILE A 7 3.38 -12.36 8.26
CA ILE A 7 4.67 -12.38 8.99
C ILE A 7 5.81 -12.08 8.02
N ILE A 8 5.81 -12.71 6.85
CA ILE A 8 6.82 -12.49 5.81
C ILE A 8 6.81 -11.01 5.39
N PHE A 9 5.64 -10.42 5.21
CA PHE A 9 5.53 -9.00 4.84
C PHE A 9 6.05 -8.07 5.95
N ILE A 10 5.79 -8.36 7.23
CA ILE A 10 6.32 -7.59 8.35
C ILE A 10 7.86 -7.63 8.36
N LEU A 11 8.44 -8.81 8.18
CA LEU A 11 9.91 -8.99 8.12
C LEU A 11 10.50 -8.21 6.93
N PHE A 12 9.84 -8.23 5.78
CA PHE A 12 10.28 -7.50 4.59
C PHE A 12 10.12 -5.99 4.75
N TYR A 13 9.09 -5.51 5.46
CA TYR A 13 8.99 -4.10 5.84
C TYR A 13 10.14 -3.69 6.76
N GLY A 14 10.60 -4.57 7.65
CA GLY A 14 11.78 -4.32 8.47
C GLY A 14 13.05 -4.07 7.66
N ALA A 15 13.15 -4.59 6.43
CA ALA A 15 14.27 -4.33 5.53
C ALA A 15 14.41 -2.85 5.12
N LEU A 16 13.38 -2.01 5.29
CA LEU A 16 13.49 -0.54 5.12
C LEU A 16 14.52 0.10 6.05
N PHE A 17 14.74 -0.51 7.22
CA PHE A 17 15.62 0.00 8.26
C PHE A 17 17.03 -0.61 8.19
N LEU A 18 17.29 -1.50 7.23
CA LEU A 18 18.63 -2.06 7.03
C LEU A 18 19.56 -1.01 6.40
N PRO A 19 20.83 -0.96 6.84
CA PRO A 19 21.85 -0.16 6.19
C PRO A 19 21.98 -0.54 4.71
N SER A 20 21.94 0.45 3.82
CA SER A 20 22.07 0.24 2.38
C SER A 20 22.59 1.50 1.70
N PRO A 21 23.24 1.40 0.54
CA PRO A 21 23.57 2.58 -0.26
C PRO A 21 22.32 3.44 -0.51
N ALA A 22 22.52 4.75 -0.53
CA ALA A 22 21.45 5.71 -0.83
C ALA A 22 21.11 5.65 -2.33
N LEU A 23 19.82 5.79 -2.66
CA LEU A 23 19.34 5.88 -4.03
C LEU A 23 19.67 7.27 -4.64
N PHE A 24 19.53 8.32 -3.83
CA PHE A 24 19.85 9.70 -4.18
C PHE A 24 20.95 10.20 -3.24
N THR A 25 21.99 10.79 -3.82
CA THR A 25 23.15 11.30 -3.08
C THR A 25 23.45 12.75 -3.48
N GLU A 26 24.20 13.47 -2.67
CA GLU A 26 24.66 14.81 -3.00
C GLU A 26 25.49 14.81 -4.28
N ALA A 27 26.32 13.80 -4.47
CA ALA A 27 27.14 13.65 -5.68
C ALA A 27 26.31 13.51 -6.97
N SER A 28 25.12 12.90 -6.91
CA SER A 28 24.26 12.67 -8.08
C SER A 28 23.21 13.77 -8.29
N CYS A 29 22.73 14.40 -7.21
CA CYS A 29 21.57 15.31 -7.23
C CYS A 29 21.83 16.69 -6.61
N GLY A 30 23.07 16.98 -6.21
CA GLY A 30 23.47 18.24 -5.60
C GLY A 30 23.05 18.38 -4.11
N PRO A 31 23.30 19.56 -3.50
CA PRO A 31 23.13 19.78 -2.04
C PRO A 31 21.70 19.55 -1.53
N THR A 32 20.71 19.67 -2.39
CA THR A 32 19.29 19.48 -2.04
C THR A 32 18.76 18.09 -2.37
N TYR A 33 19.63 17.09 -2.56
CA TYR A 33 19.30 15.71 -2.97
C TYR A 33 18.22 15.07 -2.12
N TYR A 34 18.10 15.40 -0.84
CA TYR A 34 17.13 14.81 0.09
C TYR A 34 15.67 15.13 -0.25
N TRP A 35 15.40 16.19 -1.02
CA TRP A 35 14.04 16.47 -1.48
C TRP A 35 13.53 15.47 -2.49
N TRP A 36 14.40 14.89 -3.31
CA TRP A 36 14.01 13.93 -4.33
C TRP A 36 13.35 12.68 -3.74
N PRO A 37 13.98 11.93 -2.83
CA PRO A 37 13.36 10.76 -2.24
C PRO A 37 12.13 11.11 -1.39
N ILE A 38 12.09 12.26 -0.73
CA ILE A 38 10.92 12.69 0.04
C ILE A 38 9.74 12.93 -0.89
N MET A 39 9.89 13.78 -1.88
CA MET A 39 8.78 14.14 -2.77
C MET A 39 8.34 12.96 -3.63
N LEU A 40 9.27 12.28 -4.30
CA LEU A 40 8.94 11.13 -5.15
C LEU A 40 8.38 9.96 -4.34
N GLY A 41 8.95 9.68 -3.18
CA GLY A 41 8.49 8.64 -2.28
C GLY A 41 7.08 8.92 -1.76
N LEU A 42 6.82 10.13 -1.26
CA LEU A 42 5.49 10.51 -0.78
C LEU A 42 4.45 10.49 -1.90
N ILE A 43 4.73 11.08 -3.06
CA ILE A 43 3.81 11.08 -4.21
C ILE A 43 3.49 9.63 -4.62
N THR A 44 4.49 8.78 -4.75
CA THR A 44 4.30 7.38 -5.20
C THR A 44 3.49 6.57 -4.18
N THR A 45 3.81 6.70 -2.88
CA THR A 45 3.11 5.92 -1.85
C THR A 45 1.68 6.42 -1.62
N VAL A 46 1.44 7.74 -1.71
CA VAL A 46 0.09 8.33 -1.63
C VAL A 46 -0.75 7.91 -2.85
N LEU A 47 -0.16 7.89 -4.05
CA LEU A 47 -0.84 7.37 -5.25
C LEU A 47 -1.25 5.90 -5.07
N GLY A 48 -0.36 5.07 -4.52
CA GLY A 48 -0.68 3.68 -4.18
C GLY A 48 -1.85 3.57 -3.21
N GLN A 49 -1.87 4.43 -2.20
CA GLN A 49 -2.95 4.48 -1.23
C GLN A 49 -4.27 5.00 -1.84
N ALA A 50 -4.21 5.95 -2.77
CA ALA A 50 -5.37 6.43 -3.52
C ALA A 50 -5.99 5.33 -4.38
N VAL A 51 -5.16 4.55 -5.10
CA VAL A 51 -5.63 3.38 -5.88
C VAL A 51 -6.31 2.35 -4.99
N ARG A 52 -5.74 2.03 -3.83
CA ARG A 52 -6.37 1.13 -2.85
C ARG A 52 -7.68 1.71 -2.31
N GLY A 53 -7.67 2.98 -1.93
CA GLY A 53 -8.85 3.69 -1.44
C GLY A 53 -9.99 3.66 -2.46
N ALA A 54 -9.71 4.01 -3.70
CA ALA A 54 -10.68 3.95 -4.79
C ALA A 54 -11.22 2.52 -4.99
N THR A 55 -10.35 1.51 -4.97
CA THR A 55 -10.76 0.12 -5.15
C THR A 55 -11.71 -0.34 -4.04
N ILE A 56 -11.45 0.00 -2.78
CA ILE A 56 -12.25 -0.46 -1.63
C ILE A 56 -13.47 0.41 -1.42
N GLY A 57 -13.32 1.72 -1.61
CA GLY A 57 -14.40 2.68 -1.40
C GLY A 57 -15.47 2.60 -2.49
N LEU A 58 -15.08 2.34 -3.75
CA LEU A 58 -15.99 2.28 -4.88
C LEU A 58 -16.53 0.89 -5.18
N ALA A 59 -15.75 -0.18 -4.96
CA ALA A 59 -16.16 -1.54 -5.27
C ALA A 59 -16.20 -2.44 -4.04
N TYR A 60 -17.20 -3.32 -3.96
CA TYR A 60 -17.25 -4.34 -2.91
C TYR A 60 -16.50 -5.59 -3.35
N ILE A 61 -15.51 -5.98 -2.57
CA ILE A 61 -14.80 -7.26 -2.73
C ILE A 61 -14.61 -7.94 -1.36
N VAL A 62 -14.79 -9.24 -1.32
CA VAL A 62 -14.39 -10.06 -0.16
C VAL A 62 -12.89 -10.29 -0.26
N ARG A 63 -12.12 -9.70 0.68
CA ARG A 63 -10.66 -9.79 0.69
C ARG A 63 -10.16 -10.88 1.62
N GLY A 64 -9.01 -11.46 1.25
CA GLY A 64 -8.25 -12.35 2.13
C GLY A 64 -8.66 -13.81 2.10
N GLY A 65 -9.63 -14.18 1.28
CA GLY A 65 -10.15 -15.54 1.23
C GLY A 65 -10.91 -15.95 2.50
N LYS A 66 -11.34 -17.21 2.54
CA LYS A 66 -11.90 -17.87 3.75
C LYS A 66 -10.99 -19.03 4.14
N GLU A 67 -10.69 -19.18 5.42
CA GLU A 67 -9.89 -20.30 5.97
C GLU A 67 -8.54 -20.51 5.26
N GLY A 68 -7.87 -19.40 4.85
CA GLY A 68 -6.57 -19.46 4.18
C GLY A 68 -6.61 -19.94 2.72
N LYS A 69 -7.79 -19.98 2.09
CA LYS A 69 -7.99 -20.33 0.68
C LYS A 69 -8.61 -19.16 -0.09
N PRO A 70 -8.35 -19.04 -1.41
CA PRO A 70 -9.06 -18.09 -2.26
C PRO A 70 -10.58 -18.27 -2.15
N TYR A 71 -11.32 -17.17 -2.10
CA TYR A 71 -12.77 -17.18 -2.00
C TYR A 71 -13.39 -16.03 -2.79
N ALA A 72 -14.45 -16.28 -3.51
CA ALA A 72 -15.23 -15.26 -4.23
C ALA A 72 -16.70 -15.68 -4.27
N ASP A 73 -17.63 -14.79 -3.92
CA ASP A 73 -19.07 -15.04 -4.06
C ASP A 73 -19.53 -14.83 -5.52
N GLY A 74 -18.94 -13.87 -6.21
CA GLY A 74 -19.20 -13.53 -7.62
C GLY A 74 -17.95 -12.97 -8.29
N LEU A 75 -17.98 -12.93 -9.61
CA LEU A 75 -16.95 -12.28 -10.42
C LEU A 75 -17.24 -10.77 -10.45
N VAL A 76 -16.38 -9.97 -9.79
CA VAL A 76 -16.49 -8.52 -9.79
C VAL A 76 -15.68 -7.97 -10.96
N THR A 77 -16.36 -7.41 -11.96
CA THR A 77 -15.77 -6.84 -13.18
C THR A 77 -16.07 -5.36 -13.35
N GLU A 78 -16.80 -4.76 -12.41
CA GLU A 78 -17.26 -3.37 -12.45
C GLU A 78 -16.36 -2.41 -11.68
N GLY A 79 -16.60 -1.12 -11.82
CA GLY A 79 -15.85 -0.09 -11.12
C GLY A 79 -14.38 -0.09 -11.51
N ILE A 80 -13.48 -0.01 -10.54
CA ILE A 80 -12.02 -0.02 -10.77
C ILE A 80 -11.54 -1.34 -11.40
N PHE A 81 -12.27 -2.45 -11.19
CA PHE A 81 -11.95 -3.76 -11.79
C PHE A 81 -12.19 -3.79 -13.31
N ARG A 82 -12.97 -2.87 -13.87
CA ARG A 82 -13.09 -2.67 -15.31
C ARG A 82 -11.82 -2.12 -15.96
N HIS A 83 -10.96 -1.48 -15.16
CA HIS A 83 -9.74 -0.85 -15.62
C HIS A 83 -8.49 -1.68 -15.37
N CYS A 84 -8.48 -2.50 -14.31
CA CYS A 84 -7.38 -3.38 -13.94
C CYS A 84 -7.92 -4.58 -13.16
N ARG A 85 -7.43 -5.78 -13.45
CA ARG A 85 -7.86 -6.98 -12.73
C ARG A 85 -7.40 -7.02 -11.28
N ASN A 86 -6.26 -6.42 -10.98
CA ASN A 86 -5.62 -6.49 -9.66
C ASN A 86 -5.27 -5.12 -9.07
N PRO A 87 -6.23 -4.17 -9.00
CA PRO A 87 -5.96 -2.79 -8.61
C PRO A 87 -5.42 -2.67 -7.19
N LEU A 88 -5.85 -3.54 -6.26
CA LEU A 88 -5.32 -3.55 -4.88
C LEU A 88 -3.83 -3.92 -4.83
N TYR A 89 -3.40 -4.88 -5.65
CA TYR A 89 -1.99 -5.26 -5.71
C TYR A 89 -1.15 -4.18 -6.42
N VAL A 90 -1.69 -3.50 -7.43
CA VAL A 90 -1.05 -2.32 -8.02
C VAL A 90 -0.84 -1.24 -6.98
N GLY A 91 -1.86 -0.93 -6.16
CA GLY A 91 -1.73 0.00 -5.05
C GLY A 91 -0.68 -0.42 -4.03
N ASN A 92 -0.63 -1.72 -3.67
CA ASN A 92 0.41 -2.25 -2.77
C ASN A 92 1.82 -2.05 -3.33
N ILE A 93 2.04 -2.36 -4.60
CA ILE A 93 3.33 -2.22 -5.27
C ILE A 93 3.78 -0.75 -5.26
N LEU A 94 2.88 0.18 -5.58
CA LEU A 94 3.16 1.61 -5.52
C LEU A 94 3.50 2.06 -4.09
N MET A 95 2.78 1.56 -3.08
CA MET A 95 3.09 1.87 -1.69
C MET A 95 4.47 1.37 -1.28
N LEU A 96 4.81 0.12 -1.63
CA LEU A 96 6.12 -0.47 -1.34
C LEU A 96 7.26 0.27 -2.04
N LEU A 97 7.08 0.59 -3.32
CA LEU A 97 8.04 1.38 -4.08
C LEU A 97 8.21 2.77 -3.47
N GLY A 98 7.10 3.43 -3.14
CA GLY A 98 7.10 4.78 -2.56
C GLY A 98 7.80 4.84 -1.21
N VAL A 99 7.56 3.90 -0.29
CA VAL A 99 8.26 3.86 1.00
C VAL A 99 9.73 3.49 0.84
N GLY A 100 10.09 2.66 -0.14
CA GLY A 100 11.49 2.34 -0.47
C GLY A 100 12.26 3.55 -1.00
N ILE A 101 11.62 4.34 -1.86
CA ILE A 101 12.16 5.63 -2.35
C ILE A 101 12.25 6.62 -1.18
N LEU A 102 11.20 6.77 -0.37
CA LEU A 102 11.17 7.63 0.79
C LEU A 102 12.27 7.27 1.80
N ALA A 103 12.53 5.98 2.00
CA ALA A 103 13.65 5.50 2.82
C ALA A 103 15.02 5.76 2.18
N ASN A 104 15.08 6.28 0.95
CA ASN A 104 16.30 6.45 0.16
C ASN A 104 17.18 5.18 0.12
N SER A 105 16.55 4.00 0.05
CA SER A 105 17.21 2.71 0.15
C SER A 105 17.33 2.04 -1.21
N LEU A 106 18.55 2.03 -1.76
CA LEU A 106 18.83 1.33 -3.02
C LEU A 106 18.55 -0.18 -2.90
N PHE A 107 18.92 -0.79 -1.76
CA PHE A 107 18.64 -2.20 -1.50
C PHE A 107 17.14 -2.50 -1.53
N TYR A 108 16.33 -1.67 -0.87
CA TYR A 108 14.90 -1.91 -0.82
C TYR A 108 14.27 -1.80 -2.21
N VAL A 109 14.62 -0.77 -2.97
CA VAL A 109 14.06 -0.54 -4.31
C VAL A 109 14.55 -1.60 -5.30
N ALA A 110 15.85 -1.93 -5.30
CA ALA A 110 16.45 -2.82 -6.30
C ALA A 110 16.29 -4.31 -5.98
N VAL A 111 16.09 -4.69 -4.72
CA VAL A 111 16.00 -6.10 -4.30
C VAL A 111 14.61 -6.39 -3.73
N MET A 112 14.17 -5.65 -2.71
CA MET A 112 12.93 -5.99 -2.00
C MET A 112 11.68 -5.76 -2.85
N VAL A 113 11.62 -4.66 -3.61
CA VAL A 113 10.48 -4.41 -4.50
C VAL A 113 10.34 -5.51 -5.57
N PRO A 114 11.39 -5.93 -6.31
CA PRO A 114 11.33 -7.11 -7.18
C PRO A 114 10.87 -8.40 -6.49
N VAL A 115 11.32 -8.66 -5.27
CA VAL A 115 10.85 -9.82 -4.48
C VAL A 115 9.35 -9.73 -4.20
N PHE A 116 8.84 -8.55 -3.81
CA PHE A 116 7.40 -8.34 -3.64
C PHE A 116 6.64 -8.50 -4.95
N LEU A 117 7.16 -8.00 -6.07
CA LEU A 117 6.56 -8.19 -7.40
C LEU A 117 6.41 -9.67 -7.73
N PHE A 118 7.47 -10.46 -7.49
CA PHE A 118 7.43 -11.92 -7.69
C PHE A 118 6.37 -12.59 -6.81
N ILE A 119 6.30 -12.23 -5.54
CA ILE A 119 5.31 -12.76 -4.60
C ILE A 119 3.89 -12.40 -5.04
N TYR A 120 3.63 -11.13 -5.41
CA TYR A 120 2.31 -10.72 -5.88
C TYR A 120 1.94 -11.39 -7.20
N GLN A 121 2.89 -11.58 -8.11
CA GLN A 121 2.65 -12.34 -9.33
C GLN A 121 2.22 -13.78 -9.02
N ALA A 122 2.89 -14.46 -8.09
CA ALA A 122 2.52 -15.82 -7.68
C ALA A 122 1.12 -15.87 -7.03
N ILE A 123 0.79 -14.89 -6.17
CA ILE A 123 -0.54 -14.80 -5.54
C ILE A 123 -1.61 -14.59 -6.62
N VAL A 124 -1.41 -13.65 -7.52
CA VAL A 124 -2.36 -13.32 -8.58
C VAL A 124 -2.60 -14.52 -9.51
N LEU A 125 -1.54 -15.25 -9.89
CA LEU A 125 -1.68 -16.45 -10.70
C LEU A 125 -2.51 -17.53 -9.98
N ALA A 126 -2.30 -17.72 -8.69
CA ALA A 126 -3.09 -18.66 -7.89
C ALA A 126 -4.57 -18.24 -7.79
N GLU A 127 -4.84 -16.94 -7.57
CA GLU A 127 -6.20 -16.38 -7.54
C GLU A 127 -6.89 -16.47 -8.92
N GLU A 128 -6.19 -16.14 -10.00
CA GLU A 128 -6.73 -16.26 -11.37
C GLU A 128 -7.03 -17.72 -11.73
N ASN A 129 -6.18 -18.67 -11.32
CA ASN A 129 -6.44 -20.09 -11.54
C ASN A 129 -7.70 -20.57 -10.78
N PHE A 130 -7.88 -20.13 -9.54
CA PHE A 130 -9.09 -20.39 -8.76
C PHE A 130 -10.34 -19.77 -9.42
N LEU A 131 -10.26 -18.52 -9.86
CA LEU A 131 -11.38 -17.82 -10.51
C LEU A 131 -11.75 -18.49 -11.85
N ARG A 132 -10.75 -18.91 -12.63
CA ARG A 132 -10.96 -19.64 -13.89
C ARG A 132 -11.66 -20.97 -13.64
N GLY A 133 -11.25 -21.72 -12.64
CA GLY A 133 -11.92 -22.96 -12.24
C GLY A 133 -13.36 -22.76 -11.78
N LYS A 134 -13.67 -21.60 -11.18
CA LYS A 134 -15.00 -21.30 -10.63
C LYS A 134 -15.95 -20.68 -11.67
N PHE A 135 -15.48 -19.76 -12.52
CA PHE A 135 -16.31 -18.95 -13.42
C PHE A 135 -16.11 -19.28 -14.91
N GLY A 136 -15.14 -20.14 -15.25
CA GLY A 136 -14.91 -20.65 -16.62
C GLY A 136 -14.81 -19.53 -17.66
N ALA A 137 -15.58 -19.68 -18.73
CA ALA A 137 -15.59 -18.78 -19.88
C ALA A 137 -15.89 -17.32 -19.53
N GLY A 138 -16.67 -17.05 -18.48
CA GLY A 138 -16.94 -15.68 -18.02
C GLY A 138 -15.67 -14.98 -17.49
N PHE A 139 -14.81 -15.72 -16.78
CA PHE A 139 -13.53 -15.18 -16.33
C PHE A 139 -12.54 -15.01 -17.50
N ASP A 140 -12.55 -15.94 -18.48
CA ASP A 140 -11.66 -15.84 -19.64
C ASP A 140 -12.04 -14.64 -20.53
N ALA A 141 -13.33 -14.37 -20.72
CA ALA A 141 -13.80 -13.16 -21.40
C ALA A 141 -13.35 -11.87 -20.69
N TYR A 142 -13.47 -11.84 -19.35
CA TYR A 142 -12.97 -10.73 -18.55
C TYR A 142 -11.45 -10.54 -18.70
N CYS A 143 -10.69 -11.63 -18.71
CA CYS A 143 -9.23 -11.60 -18.92
C CYS A 143 -8.82 -11.09 -20.30
N ALA A 144 -9.64 -11.34 -21.33
CA ALA A 144 -9.38 -10.85 -22.69
C ALA A 144 -9.56 -9.32 -22.81
N ASP A 145 -10.49 -8.75 -22.04
CA ASP A 145 -10.79 -7.30 -22.09
C ASP A 145 -9.95 -6.48 -21.12
N VAL A 146 -9.64 -6.99 -19.93
CA VAL A 146 -9.03 -6.20 -18.85
C VAL A 146 -7.61 -6.67 -18.54
N ASN A 147 -6.65 -5.73 -18.50
CA ASN A 147 -5.24 -6.01 -18.20
C ASN A 147 -5.04 -6.48 -16.74
N ARG A 148 -4.04 -7.36 -16.54
CA ARG A 148 -3.69 -7.87 -15.20
C ARG A 148 -3.14 -6.80 -14.28
N TRP A 149 -2.19 -5.98 -14.77
CA TRP A 149 -1.41 -5.04 -13.96
C TRP A 149 -1.58 -3.58 -14.38
N TRP A 150 -1.63 -3.31 -15.69
CA TRP A 150 -1.66 -1.96 -16.22
C TRP A 150 -3.10 -1.43 -16.28
N PRO A 151 -3.43 -0.36 -15.52
CA PRO A 151 -4.76 0.22 -15.56
C PRO A 151 -5.05 0.86 -16.93
N ARG A 152 -6.23 0.59 -17.47
CA ARG A 152 -6.76 1.33 -18.61
C ARG A 152 -7.26 2.69 -18.11
N LEU A 153 -6.67 3.78 -18.56
CA LEU A 153 -7.06 5.13 -18.13
C LEU A 153 -8.31 5.65 -18.86
N GLY A 154 -8.59 5.13 -20.06
CA GLY A 154 -9.78 5.49 -20.84
C GLY A 154 -11.07 5.17 -20.07
N GLY A 155 -11.94 6.18 -19.91
CA GLY A 155 -13.19 6.05 -19.17
C GLY A 155 -13.07 6.02 -17.63
N LEU A 156 -11.85 6.12 -17.07
CA LEU A 156 -11.65 6.09 -15.62
C LEU A 156 -12.40 7.24 -14.91
N ASN A 157 -12.39 8.44 -15.47
CA ASN A 157 -13.11 9.58 -14.90
C ASN A 157 -14.61 9.32 -14.85
N THR A 158 -15.19 8.74 -15.92
CA THR A 158 -16.61 8.34 -15.95
C THR A 158 -16.92 7.30 -14.90
N THR A 159 -16.05 6.29 -14.74
CA THR A 159 -16.20 5.27 -13.68
C THR A 159 -16.15 5.89 -12.30
N LEU A 160 -15.19 6.77 -12.03
CA LEU A 160 -15.05 7.43 -10.72
C LEU A 160 -16.24 8.34 -10.39
N SER A 161 -16.77 9.07 -11.39
CA SER A 161 -17.92 9.98 -11.21
C SER A 161 -19.27 9.27 -11.13
N SER A 162 -19.39 8.05 -11.65
CA SER A 162 -20.63 7.25 -11.62
C SER A 162 -20.82 6.42 -10.35
N MET A 163 -19.83 6.39 -9.46
CA MET A 163 -19.84 5.55 -8.26
C MET A 163 -19.75 6.41 -7.00
N GLU A 164 -20.51 6.05 -5.98
CA GLU A 164 -20.43 6.68 -4.67
C GLU A 164 -19.33 6.03 -3.81
N PHE A 165 -18.49 6.88 -3.24
CA PHE A 165 -17.41 6.42 -2.35
C PHE A 165 -17.96 6.08 -0.97
N ASN A 166 -17.88 4.82 -0.59
CA ASN A 166 -18.30 4.34 0.74
C ASN A 166 -17.18 4.52 1.76
N TRP A 167 -17.17 5.70 2.42
CA TRP A 167 -16.19 6.07 3.46
C TRP A 167 -16.18 5.10 4.63
N LYS A 168 -17.36 4.60 5.04
CA LYS A 168 -17.51 3.68 6.15
C LYS A 168 -16.83 2.34 5.85
N ARG A 169 -17.09 1.77 4.68
CA ARG A 169 -16.42 0.56 4.21
C ARG A 169 -14.91 0.76 4.11
N TRP A 170 -14.46 1.88 3.54
CA TRP A 170 -13.05 2.18 3.41
C TRP A 170 -12.36 2.22 4.79
N ILE A 171 -12.89 2.95 5.77
CA ILE A 171 -12.36 3.01 7.13
C ILE A 171 -12.34 1.62 7.75
N LEU A 172 -13.45 0.88 7.70
CA LEU A 172 -13.56 -0.45 8.32
C LEU A 172 -12.58 -1.47 7.75
N LYS A 173 -12.30 -1.41 6.45
CA LYS A 173 -11.43 -2.38 5.78
C LYS A 173 -9.96 -1.95 5.73
N GLU A 174 -9.66 -0.66 5.79
CA GLU A 174 -8.31 -0.11 5.58
C GLU A 174 -7.65 0.48 6.82
N HIS A 175 -8.35 0.68 7.95
CA HIS A 175 -7.78 1.34 9.14
C HIS A 175 -6.44 0.74 9.59
N THR A 176 -6.26 -0.58 9.51
CA THR A 176 -4.99 -1.23 9.88
C THR A 176 -3.88 -0.94 8.86
N THR A 177 -4.21 -0.98 7.57
CA THR A 177 -3.25 -0.64 6.50
C THR A 177 -2.82 0.82 6.61
N GLN A 178 -3.80 1.73 6.84
CA GLN A 178 -3.54 3.15 7.05
C GLN A 178 -2.64 3.40 8.25
N TYR A 179 -2.93 2.73 9.37
CA TYR A 179 -2.12 2.84 10.58
C TYR A 179 -0.65 2.43 10.32
N ILE A 180 -0.43 1.24 9.75
CA ILE A 180 0.93 0.73 9.50
C ILE A 180 1.67 1.63 8.50
N TRP A 181 0.99 2.07 7.45
CA TRP A 181 1.55 2.93 6.42
C TRP A 181 1.97 4.31 6.94
N LEU A 182 1.07 5.01 7.66
CA LEU A 182 1.37 6.31 8.25
C LEU A 182 2.45 6.21 9.35
N ALA A 183 2.37 5.21 10.21
CA ALA A 183 3.40 4.97 11.22
C ALA A 183 4.78 4.73 10.57
N GLY A 184 4.82 3.95 9.49
CA GLY A 184 6.04 3.73 8.71
C GLY A 184 6.61 5.03 8.11
N ILE A 185 5.75 5.90 7.55
CA ILE A 185 6.17 7.20 7.02
C ILE A 185 6.72 8.10 8.14
N PHE A 186 6.04 8.18 9.29
CA PHE A 186 6.51 8.99 10.41
C PHE A 186 7.86 8.48 10.95
N LEU A 187 8.01 7.16 11.07
CA LEU A 187 9.30 6.57 11.46
C LEU A 187 10.41 6.86 10.43
N LEU A 188 10.12 6.79 9.13
CA LEU A 188 11.12 7.08 8.10
C LEU A 188 11.53 8.55 8.07
N LEU A 189 10.62 9.49 8.37
CA LEU A 189 10.88 10.92 8.33
C LEU A 189 11.50 11.45 9.61
N PHE A 190 11.06 10.97 10.78
CA PHE A 190 11.37 11.58 12.06
C PHE A 190 12.18 10.71 13.02
N ALA A 191 12.22 9.37 12.84
CA ALA A 191 13.02 8.55 13.74
C ALA A 191 14.53 8.78 13.53
N PRO A 192 15.35 8.75 14.60
CA PRO A 192 16.80 8.95 14.50
C PRO A 192 17.54 7.89 13.68
N ILE A 193 16.91 6.76 13.43
CA ILE A 193 17.48 5.63 12.67
C ILE A 193 17.92 6.01 11.24
N PRO A 194 17.15 6.83 10.46
CA PRO A 194 17.56 7.25 9.13
C PRO A 194 18.48 8.48 9.09
N VAL A 195 18.99 8.97 10.20
CA VAL A 195 19.85 10.19 10.25
C VAL A 195 20.99 10.16 9.24
N TRP A 196 21.58 9.00 9.01
CA TRP A 196 22.64 8.81 8.04
C TRP A 196 22.16 8.82 6.57
N ARG A 197 20.84 8.70 6.30
CA ARG A 197 20.26 8.82 4.96
C ARG A 197 19.85 10.24 4.62
N TYR A 198 19.48 11.04 5.64
CA TYR A 198 19.03 12.41 5.50
C TYR A 198 19.74 13.37 6.48
N PRO A 199 21.07 13.47 6.45
CA PRO A 199 21.80 14.30 7.40
C PRO A 199 21.36 15.78 7.36
N ALA A 200 20.90 16.26 6.20
CA ALA A 200 20.43 17.63 6.02
C ALA A 200 19.01 17.90 6.59
N LEU A 201 18.23 16.85 6.87
CA LEU A 201 16.92 16.95 7.50
C LEU A 201 16.97 16.81 9.02
N VAL A 202 18.12 16.46 9.56
CA VAL A 202 18.30 16.45 11.01
C VAL A 202 18.17 17.88 11.47
N CYS A 203 16.98 18.26 11.93
CA CYS A 203 16.78 19.49 12.68
C CYS A 203 17.84 19.53 13.79
N ASN A 204 18.50 20.67 13.98
CA ASN A 204 19.46 20.88 15.06
C ASN A 204 18.84 20.69 16.46
N ASP A 205 17.51 20.60 16.51
CA ASP A 205 16.72 20.34 17.72
C ASP A 205 16.16 18.90 17.69
N GLU A 206 16.96 17.97 18.24
CA GLU A 206 16.57 16.56 18.39
C GLU A 206 15.33 16.40 19.27
N LEU A 207 15.20 17.24 20.31
CA LEU A 207 14.07 17.18 21.23
C LEU A 207 12.75 17.49 20.52
N TRP A 208 12.74 18.49 19.67
CA TRP A 208 11.57 18.88 18.88
C TRP A 208 11.14 17.76 17.91
N ARG A 209 12.08 17.16 17.23
CA ARG A 209 11.86 16.04 16.31
C ARG A 209 11.24 14.84 17.03
N ASP A 210 11.79 14.46 18.19
CA ASP A 210 11.34 13.30 18.95
C ASP A 210 9.95 13.54 19.58
N GLN A 211 9.69 14.76 20.02
CA GLN A 211 8.36 15.18 20.48
C GLN A 211 7.33 15.10 19.34
N LEU A 212 7.67 15.60 18.17
CA LEU A 212 6.79 15.56 17.00
C LEU A 212 6.47 14.10 16.61
N LEU A 213 7.47 13.23 16.55
CA LEU A 213 7.30 11.82 16.30
C LEU A 213 6.38 11.17 17.34
N ALA A 214 6.60 11.44 18.62
CA ALA A 214 5.78 10.91 19.71
C ALA A 214 4.32 11.39 19.61
N ILE A 215 4.07 12.65 19.30
CA ILE A 215 2.74 13.22 19.10
C ILE A 215 2.06 12.56 17.90
N CYS A 216 2.74 12.44 16.76
CA CYS A 216 2.18 11.82 15.56
C CYS A 216 1.82 10.35 15.80
N LEU A 217 2.71 9.56 16.38
CA LEU A 217 2.48 8.14 16.63
C LEU A 217 1.41 7.91 17.72
N SER A 218 1.40 8.69 18.80
CA SER A 218 0.39 8.55 19.85
C SER A 218 -1.01 8.92 19.34
N SER A 219 -1.15 10.02 18.60
CA SER A 219 -2.40 10.46 18.00
C SER A 219 -2.93 9.43 16.99
N LEU A 220 -2.06 8.92 16.13
CA LEU A 220 -2.39 7.88 15.16
C LEU A 220 -2.82 6.57 15.85
N THR A 221 -2.13 6.18 16.92
CA THR A 221 -2.45 4.99 17.71
C THR A 221 -3.79 5.15 18.43
N ALA A 222 -4.04 6.31 19.02
CA ALA A 222 -5.32 6.61 19.67
C ALA A 222 -6.49 6.51 18.67
N LEU A 223 -6.35 7.07 17.47
CA LEU A 223 -7.35 6.97 16.42
C LEU A 223 -7.57 5.51 15.98
N TYR A 224 -6.50 4.75 15.78
CA TYR A 224 -6.58 3.34 15.42
C TYR A 224 -7.32 2.51 16.47
N VAL A 225 -6.98 2.71 17.75
CA VAL A 225 -7.64 2.02 18.87
C VAL A 225 -9.12 2.40 18.95
N LEU A 226 -9.44 3.69 18.80
CA LEU A 226 -10.83 4.16 18.77
C LEU A 226 -11.65 3.45 17.69
N ILE A 227 -11.14 3.41 16.44
CA ILE A 227 -11.82 2.71 15.33
C ILE A 227 -12.02 1.23 15.67
N ARG A 228 -11.02 0.56 16.23
CA ARG A 228 -11.13 -0.85 16.63
C ARG A 228 -12.16 -1.09 17.73
N VAL A 229 -12.22 -0.23 18.73
CA VAL A 229 -13.19 -0.30 19.83
C VAL A 229 -14.61 -0.10 19.28
N LEU A 230 -14.84 0.92 18.47
CA LEU A 230 -16.13 1.20 17.85
C LEU A 230 -16.61 0.04 16.95
N LYS A 231 -15.69 -0.55 16.19
CA LYS A 231 -15.97 -1.74 15.37
C LYS A 231 -16.35 -2.95 16.22
N LYS A 232 -15.62 -3.21 17.32
CA LYS A 232 -15.90 -4.33 18.23
C LYS A 232 -17.21 -4.12 18.99
N ALA A 233 -17.56 -2.87 19.32
CA ALA A 233 -18.82 -2.51 19.98
C ALA A 233 -20.05 -2.55 19.06
N GLY A 234 -19.88 -2.92 17.76
CA GLY A 234 -20.98 -2.94 16.80
C GLY A 234 -21.52 -1.56 16.40
N ARG A 235 -20.93 -0.47 16.91
CA ARG A 235 -21.35 0.91 16.60
C ARG A 235 -20.87 1.38 15.23
N PHE A 236 -19.94 0.65 14.63
CA PHE A 236 -19.33 0.95 13.34
C PHE A 236 -19.37 -0.33 12.47
N THR A 237 -20.53 -0.61 11.88
CA THR A 237 -20.80 -1.73 10.96
C THR A 237 -21.09 -1.20 9.56
N GLU A 238 -20.85 -2.00 8.52
CA GLU A 238 -21.23 -1.67 7.14
C GLU A 238 -22.72 -1.46 6.96
#